data_26bcf24cb98c20cae8112805bdb47805
#
_entry.id   26bcf24cb98c20cae8112805bdb47805
#
_cell.length_a   1.000
_cell.length_b   1.000
_cell.length_c   1.000
_cell.angle_alpha   90.00
_cell.angle_beta   90.00
_cell.angle_gamma   90.00
#
_symmetry.space_group_name_H-M   'P 1'
#
loop_
_entity.id
_entity.type
_entity.pdbx_description
1 polymer ?
#
loop_
_entity_poly.entity_id
_entity_poly.type
_entity_poly.pdbx_seq_one_letter_code
_entity_poly.pdbx_strand_id
1 'polypeptide(L)'
;MYMRPFRRVLYAQIQGRLQHTSVVVSNKTKRVIWLYLALLALTISEEDRFTRSLDSFVQRPATLIIQFDGALSGSGVLWYQTGPSMERYGSEARPAQVLLGGTAVDLRGLDFGSDATFQNCAEFISALVGLMGALVKGWDTRAIRFIGDSMTALSWAANGRFRSDNVMNAATVFAAICATREVHIMSTELRTSEENWECDMLSRKEPGESWHSLMTRMSRRDHTFQRPMEIVWDMEEILSLCDPRYDPVDENAFGMYWRRVCEAVNRI
;
A
#
# COMPACT_ATOMS: atom_id res chain seq x y z
N MET A 1 14.79 10.26 25.63
CA MET A 1 14.08 11.18 26.55
C MET A 1 14.02 12.66 26.08
N TYR A 2 14.90 13.14 25.20
CA TYR A 2 14.94 14.54 24.74
C TYR A 2 14.03 14.88 23.56
N MET A 3 13.39 13.93 22.90
CA MET A 3 12.58 14.16 21.69
C MET A 3 11.14 14.64 21.95
N ARG A 4 10.56 14.41 23.13
CA ARG A 4 9.17 14.80 23.47
C ARG A 4 8.91 16.30 23.42
N PRO A 5 9.77 17.18 24.05
CA PRO A 5 9.54 18.61 24.03
C PRO A 5 9.65 19.19 22.62
N PHE A 6 10.62 18.71 21.82
CA PHE A 6 10.86 19.19 20.47
C PHE A 6 9.65 18.89 19.54
N ARG A 7 9.07 17.69 19.61
CA ARG A 7 7.89 17.32 18.82
C ARG A 7 6.67 18.18 19.16
N ARG A 8 6.41 18.44 20.46
CA ARG A 8 5.31 19.32 20.89
C ARG A 8 5.52 20.75 20.41
N VAL A 9 6.71 21.28 20.48
CA VAL A 9 7.04 22.62 19.99
C VAL A 9 6.88 22.71 18.47
N LEU A 10 7.35 21.70 17.74
CA LEU A 10 7.21 21.62 16.29
C LEU A 10 5.72 21.56 15.88
N TYR A 11 4.93 20.75 16.55
CA TYR A 11 3.49 20.64 16.36
C TYR A 11 2.78 21.98 16.58
N ALA A 12 3.07 22.65 17.70
CA ALA A 12 2.49 23.97 18.02
C ALA A 12 2.94 25.04 17.02
N GLN A 13 4.18 25.01 16.55
CA GLN A 13 4.69 25.93 15.53
C GLN A 13 4.03 25.70 14.16
N ILE A 14 3.81 24.45 13.76
CA ILE A 14 3.12 24.12 12.51
C ILE A 14 1.66 24.58 12.60
N GLN A 15 0.95 24.29 13.68
CA GLN A 15 -0.41 24.77 13.90
C GLN A 15 -0.50 26.31 13.94
N GLY A 16 0.39 26.96 14.68
CA GLY A 16 0.44 28.42 14.73
C GLY A 16 0.68 29.07 13.36
N ARG A 17 1.56 28.50 12.54
CA ARG A 17 1.80 29.00 11.16
C ARG A 17 0.61 28.78 10.25
N LEU A 18 -0.13 27.67 10.37
CA LEU A 18 -1.33 27.41 9.58
C LEU A 18 -2.47 28.41 9.91
N GLN A 19 -2.56 28.86 11.17
CA GLN A 19 -3.55 29.86 11.60
C GLN A 19 -3.20 31.28 11.17
N HIS A 20 -1.92 31.61 10.97
CA HIS A 20 -1.45 32.96 10.68
C HIS A 20 -1.08 33.22 9.22
N THR A 21 -1.09 32.21 8.34
CA THR A 21 -0.79 32.41 6.93
C THR A 21 -2.07 32.81 6.18
N SER A 22 -2.14 34.06 5.76
CA SER A 22 -3.10 34.55 4.77
C SER A 22 -2.87 33.98 3.35
N VAL A 23 -1.96 33.04 3.20
CA VAL A 23 -1.69 32.35 1.94
C VAL A 23 -2.82 31.37 1.68
N VAL A 24 -3.48 31.48 0.54
CA VAL A 24 -4.45 30.50 0.06
C VAL A 24 -3.69 29.20 -0.24
N VAL A 25 -3.66 28.33 0.73
CA VAL A 25 -3.06 26.99 0.58
C VAL A 25 -4.07 26.11 -0.16
N SER A 26 -3.63 25.42 -1.20
CA SER A 26 -4.50 24.49 -1.95
C SER A 26 -5.05 23.39 -1.01
N ASN A 27 -6.25 22.88 -1.29
CA ASN A 27 -6.86 21.80 -0.50
C ASN A 27 -5.92 20.59 -0.40
N LYS A 28 -5.23 20.23 -1.48
CA LYS A 28 -4.20 19.20 -1.48
C LYS A 28 -3.12 19.43 -0.44
N THR A 29 -2.55 20.62 -0.40
CA THR A 29 -1.49 20.96 0.55
C THR A 29 -2.01 20.87 1.99
N LYS A 30 -3.26 21.33 2.24
CA LYS A 30 -3.92 21.19 3.55
C LYS A 30 -4.03 19.73 3.97
N ARG A 31 -4.52 18.86 3.08
CA ARG A 31 -4.67 17.42 3.36
C ARG A 31 -3.33 16.75 3.69
N VAL A 32 -2.27 17.06 2.96
CA VAL A 32 -0.92 16.57 3.26
C VAL A 32 -0.46 17.04 4.65
N ILE A 33 -0.73 18.30 5.00
CA ILE A 33 -0.39 18.85 6.31
C ILE A 33 -1.18 18.14 7.41
N TRP A 34 -2.49 17.98 7.23
CA TRP A 34 -3.35 17.29 8.21
C TRP A 34 -2.92 15.82 8.41
N LEU A 35 -2.59 15.13 7.32
CA LEU A 35 -2.05 13.77 7.41
C LEU A 35 -0.75 13.74 8.23
N TYR A 36 0.16 14.68 7.95
CA TYR A 36 1.41 14.77 8.68
C TYR A 36 1.21 15.05 10.18
N LEU A 37 0.27 15.94 10.50
CA LEU A 37 -0.10 16.26 11.88
C LEU A 37 -0.76 15.07 12.58
N ALA A 38 -1.63 14.34 11.88
CA ALA A 38 -2.29 13.15 12.40
C ALA A 38 -1.28 12.03 12.70
N LEU A 39 -0.34 11.76 11.78
CA LEU A 39 0.74 10.81 11.99
C LEU A 39 1.67 11.22 13.14
N LEU A 40 1.98 12.51 13.26
CA LEU A 40 2.77 13.03 14.36
C LEU A 40 2.04 12.89 15.71
N ALA A 41 0.73 13.18 15.74
CA ALA A 41 -0.09 13.00 16.94
C ALA A 41 -0.14 11.54 17.35
N LEU A 42 -0.33 10.63 16.39
CA LEU A 42 -0.31 9.18 16.62
C LEU A 42 1.05 8.74 17.21
N THR A 43 2.15 9.22 16.63
CA THR A 43 3.52 8.93 17.11
C THR A 43 3.74 9.44 18.54
N ILE A 44 3.11 10.55 18.93
CA ILE A 44 3.22 11.12 20.28
C ILE A 44 2.36 10.33 21.30
N SER A 45 1.15 9.92 20.89
CA SER A 45 0.19 9.24 21.77
C SER A 45 0.53 7.77 22.05
N GLU A 46 1.16 7.10 21.09
CA GLU A 46 1.48 5.67 21.16
C GLU A 46 2.99 5.41 21.22
N GLU A 47 3.70 6.12 22.12
CA GLU A 47 5.17 6.10 22.20
C GLU A 47 5.77 4.70 22.27
N ASP A 48 5.13 3.77 22.96
CA ASP A 48 5.63 2.39 23.12
C ASP A 48 5.58 1.59 21.80
N ARG A 49 4.63 1.91 20.91
CA ARG A 49 4.52 1.27 19.59
C ARG A 49 5.52 1.81 18.57
N PHE A 50 6.04 3.03 18.79
CA PHE A 50 7.00 3.67 17.89
C PHE A 50 8.45 3.57 18.35
N THR A 51 8.71 2.84 19.43
CA THR A 51 10.07 2.49 19.85
C THR A 51 10.61 1.44 18.87
N ARG A 52 11.26 1.91 17.83
CA ARG A 52 11.91 1.01 16.87
C ARG A 52 13.24 0.54 17.44
N SER A 53 13.46 -0.76 17.43
CA SER A 53 14.77 -1.36 17.67
C SER A 53 15.79 -0.80 16.67
N LEU A 54 17.04 -0.62 17.07
CA LEU A 54 18.14 -0.28 16.14
C LEU A 54 18.22 -1.29 14.99
N ASP A 55 17.86 -2.52 15.22
CA ASP A 55 17.74 -3.57 14.18
C ASP A 55 16.79 -3.22 13.04
N SER A 56 15.81 -2.34 13.26
CA SER A 56 14.89 -1.90 12.20
C SER A 56 15.56 -0.99 11.16
N PHE A 57 16.74 -0.43 11.48
CA PHE A 57 17.54 0.38 10.55
C PHE A 57 18.59 -0.44 9.80
N VAL A 58 18.77 -1.71 10.15
CA VAL A 58 19.67 -2.61 9.43
C VAL A 58 18.98 -3.07 8.15
N GLN A 59 19.61 -2.84 7.01
CA GLN A 59 19.13 -3.40 5.74
C GLN A 59 19.11 -4.92 5.83
N ARG A 60 17.92 -5.50 5.83
CA ARG A 60 17.71 -6.95 5.79
C ARG A 60 17.24 -7.36 4.41
N PRO A 61 17.57 -8.57 3.93
CA PRO A 61 16.93 -9.12 2.74
C PRO A 61 15.41 -9.15 2.94
N ALA A 62 14.67 -8.84 1.89
CA ALA A 62 13.21 -8.96 1.95
C ALA A 62 12.81 -10.41 2.19
N THR A 63 11.98 -10.63 3.20
CA THR A 63 11.43 -11.96 3.54
C THR A 63 10.10 -12.22 2.87
N LEU A 64 9.34 -11.16 2.59
CA LEU A 64 8.06 -11.19 1.90
C LEU A 64 8.14 -10.38 0.60
N ILE A 65 7.67 -10.97 -0.48
CA ILE A 65 7.55 -10.31 -1.78
C ILE A 65 6.07 -10.17 -2.09
N ILE A 66 5.65 -8.96 -2.44
CA ILE A 66 4.31 -8.62 -2.88
C ILE A 66 4.42 -8.15 -4.33
N GLN A 67 3.99 -9.00 -5.26
CA GLN A 67 3.89 -8.66 -6.67
C GLN A 67 2.44 -8.23 -6.96
N PHE A 68 2.27 -7.12 -7.67
CA PHE A 68 0.95 -6.56 -7.90
C PHE A 68 0.81 -5.93 -9.28
N ASP A 69 -0.43 -5.81 -9.71
CA ASP A 69 -0.88 -5.05 -10.87
C ASP A 69 -2.24 -4.43 -10.59
N GLY A 70 -2.47 -3.26 -11.14
CA GLY A 70 -3.73 -2.54 -11.04
C GLY A 70 -4.30 -2.20 -12.41
N ALA A 71 -5.56 -2.53 -12.61
CA ALA A 71 -6.32 -2.17 -13.80
C ALA A 71 -7.60 -1.42 -13.42
N LEU A 72 -8.28 -0.82 -14.40
CA LEU A 72 -9.61 -0.21 -14.23
C LEU A 72 -10.63 -1.19 -13.65
N SER A 73 -10.47 -2.46 -13.99
CA SER A 73 -11.38 -3.54 -13.58
C SER A 73 -11.06 -4.10 -12.21
N GLY A 74 -9.80 -4.01 -11.76
CA GLY A 74 -9.45 -4.64 -10.50
C GLY A 74 -7.98 -4.58 -10.15
N SER A 75 -7.66 -5.27 -9.08
CA SER A 75 -6.32 -5.46 -8.54
C SER A 75 -5.95 -6.94 -8.58
N GLY A 76 -4.75 -7.25 -9.05
CA GLY A 76 -4.15 -8.57 -9.00
C GLY A 76 -2.93 -8.59 -8.09
N VAL A 77 -2.86 -9.53 -7.16
CA VAL A 77 -1.74 -9.64 -6.22
C VAL A 77 -1.30 -11.08 -6.06
N LEU A 78 0.01 -11.27 -6.01
CA LEU A 78 0.67 -12.52 -5.64
C LEU A 78 1.64 -12.28 -4.48
N TRP A 79 1.72 -13.21 -3.56
CA TRP A 79 2.64 -13.16 -2.43
C TRP A 79 3.63 -14.32 -2.50
N TYR A 80 4.90 -13.99 -2.27
CA TYR A 80 5.97 -14.97 -2.20
C TYR A 80 6.78 -14.78 -0.92
N GLN A 81 7.23 -15.89 -0.36
CA GLN A 81 8.23 -15.91 0.69
C GLN A 81 9.60 -16.19 0.09
N THR A 82 10.60 -15.45 0.54
CA THR A 82 11.99 -15.73 0.17
C THR A 82 12.46 -16.98 0.90
N GLY A 83 12.81 -18.01 0.15
CA GLY A 83 13.32 -19.27 0.70
C GLY A 83 14.79 -19.16 1.12
N PRO A 84 15.27 -20.12 1.94
CA PRO A 84 16.66 -20.17 2.38
C PRO A 84 17.63 -20.64 1.27
N SER A 85 17.12 -21.32 0.25
CA SER A 85 17.92 -21.81 -0.87
C SER A 85 18.16 -20.72 -1.90
N MET A 86 19.32 -20.75 -2.55
CA MET A 86 19.66 -19.87 -3.67
C MET A 86 19.38 -20.58 -4.98
N GLU A 87 18.66 -19.93 -5.86
CA GLU A 87 18.42 -20.36 -7.23
C GLU A 87 19.25 -19.52 -8.20
N ARG A 88 19.73 -20.11 -9.29
CA ARG A 88 20.45 -19.39 -10.32
C ARG A 88 19.47 -18.92 -11.40
N TYR A 89 19.41 -17.60 -11.58
CA TYR A 89 18.76 -16.96 -12.72
C TYR A 89 19.84 -16.37 -13.63
N GLY A 90 20.16 -17.08 -14.69
CA GLY A 90 21.29 -16.71 -15.56
C GLY A 90 22.62 -16.69 -14.78
N SER A 91 23.28 -15.52 -14.75
CA SER A 91 24.52 -15.30 -14.02
C SER A 91 24.33 -14.90 -12.55
N GLU A 92 23.09 -14.56 -12.14
CA GLU A 92 22.78 -14.09 -10.79
C GLU A 92 22.21 -15.21 -9.92
N ALA A 93 22.71 -15.31 -8.69
CA ALA A 93 22.11 -16.16 -7.66
C ALA A 93 21.06 -15.34 -6.90
N ARG A 94 19.81 -15.78 -6.92
CA ARG A 94 18.71 -15.16 -6.17
C ARG A 94 18.13 -16.17 -5.17
N PRO A 95 17.62 -15.70 -4.00
CA PRO A 95 16.90 -16.57 -3.10
C PRO A 95 15.70 -17.20 -3.79
N ALA A 96 15.46 -18.48 -3.56
CA ALA A 96 14.28 -19.19 -4.03
C ALA A 96 13.01 -18.46 -3.52
N GLN A 97 11.98 -18.43 -4.35
CA GLN A 97 10.70 -17.81 -4.01
C GLN A 97 9.63 -18.89 -3.91
N VAL A 98 8.96 -18.94 -2.77
CA VAL A 98 7.85 -19.85 -2.53
C VAL A 98 6.56 -19.07 -2.63
N LEU A 99 5.68 -19.44 -3.56
CA LEU A 99 4.37 -18.84 -3.74
C LEU A 99 3.47 -19.16 -2.54
N LEU A 100 3.01 -18.12 -1.84
CA LEU A 100 2.15 -18.24 -0.65
C LEU A 100 0.65 -18.19 -1.01
N GLY A 101 0.29 -17.42 -2.04
CA GLY A 101 -1.10 -17.26 -2.46
C GLY A 101 -1.28 -16.11 -3.43
N GLY A 102 -2.51 -15.87 -3.83
CA GLY A 102 -2.89 -14.76 -4.71
C GLY A 102 -4.30 -14.27 -4.44
N THR A 103 -4.62 -13.09 -4.95
CA THR A 103 -5.97 -12.53 -4.93
C THR A 103 -6.26 -11.72 -6.20
N ALA A 104 -7.55 -11.61 -6.51
CA ALA A 104 -8.06 -10.72 -7.55
C ALA A 104 -9.25 -9.95 -6.97
N VAL A 105 -9.12 -8.64 -6.87
CA VAL A 105 -10.08 -7.75 -6.22
C VAL A 105 -10.76 -6.86 -7.25
N ASP A 106 -12.07 -6.72 -7.17
CA ASP A 106 -12.83 -5.79 -8.02
C ASP A 106 -12.65 -4.34 -7.51
N LEU A 107 -12.15 -3.45 -8.37
CA LEU A 107 -12.00 -2.01 -8.07
C LEU A 107 -13.00 -1.13 -8.80
N ARG A 108 -13.94 -1.69 -9.59
CA ARG A 108 -14.91 -0.91 -10.38
C ARG A 108 -15.85 -0.04 -9.54
N GLY A 109 -16.00 -0.34 -8.25
CA GLY A 109 -16.75 0.50 -7.31
C GLY A 109 -16.07 1.81 -6.95
N LEU A 110 -14.76 1.95 -7.21
CA LEU A 110 -13.99 3.16 -6.95
C LEU A 110 -14.00 4.05 -8.20
N ASP A 111 -14.28 5.33 -8.00
CA ASP A 111 -14.27 6.33 -9.07
C ASP A 111 -13.01 7.20 -8.98
N PHE A 112 -12.01 6.86 -9.75
CA PHE A 112 -10.76 7.62 -9.80
C PHE A 112 -10.80 8.80 -10.79
N GLY A 113 -11.94 9.06 -11.40
CA GLY A 113 -12.05 10.06 -12.46
C GLY A 113 -11.46 9.59 -13.79
N SER A 114 -11.35 10.50 -14.75
CA SER A 114 -10.91 10.20 -16.12
C SER A 114 -9.52 10.75 -16.47
N ASP A 115 -8.74 11.19 -15.48
CA ASP A 115 -7.43 11.75 -15.73
C ASP A 115 -6.35 10.67 -15.94
N ALA A 116 -5.21 11.06 -16.54
CA ALA A 116 -4.11 10.15 -16.84
C ALA A 116 -3.43 9.55 -15.58
N THR A 117 -3.81 10.02 -14.38
CA THR A 117 -3.25 9.50 -13.12
C THR A 117 -4.00 8.30 -12.60
N PHE A 118 -5.17 8.02 -13.18
CA PHE A 118 -6.05 6.92 -12.78
C PHE A 118 -5.34 5.58 -12.69
N GLN A 119 -4.61 5.20 -13.74
CA GLN A 119 -3.89 3.92 -13.78
C GLN A 119 -2.90 3.81 -12.61
N ASN A 120 -2.13 4.88 -12.33
CA ASN A 120 -1.18 4.88 -11.22
C ASN A 120 -1.88 4.76 -9.85
N CYS A 121 -3.13 5.26 -9.72
CA CYS A 121 -3.91 5.10 -8.49
C CYS A 121 -4.36 3.65 -8.30
N ALA A 122 -4.86 3.00 -9.36
CA ALA A 122 -5.24 1.58 -9.33
C ALA A 122 -4.03 0.69 -8.97
N GLU A 123 -2.87 0.97 -9.58
CA GLU A 123 -1.61 0.33 -9.27
C GLU A 123 -1.22 0.50 -7.79
N PHE A 124 -1.30 1.71 -7.26
CA PHE A 124 -0.96 1.95 -5.85
C PHE A 124 -1.94 1.28 -4.89
N ILE A 125 -3.25 1.27 -5.22
CA ILE A 125 -4.25 0.52 -4.43
C ILE A 125 -3.95 -0.97 -4.47
N SER A 126 -3.46 -1.50 -5.58
CA SER A 126 -3.06 -2.91 -5.65
C SER A 126 -1.89 -3.23 -4.73
N ALA A 127 -0.91 -2.33 -4.61
CA ALA A 127 0.14 -2.45 -3.59
C ALA A 127 -0.44 -2.43 -2.16
N LEU A 128 -1.42 -1.55 -1.90
CA LEU A 128 -2.12 -1.49 -0.61
C LEU A 128 -2.91 -2.77 -0.33
N VAL A 129 -3.65 -3.32 -1.30
CA VAL A 129 -4.35 -4.62 -1.21
C VAL A 129 -3.36 -5.71 -0.85
N GLY A 130 -2.20 -5.73 -1.50
CA GLY A 130 -1.14 -6.69 -1.21
C GLY A 130 -0.63 -6.60 0.23
N LEU A 131 -0.42 -5.40 0.72
CA LEU A 131 0.02 -5.17 2.10
C LEU A 131 -1.05 -5.62 3.12
N MET A 132 -2.32 -5.30 2.88
CA MET A 132 -3.42 -5.71 3.75
C MET A 132 -3.57 -7.22 3.81
N GLY A 133 -3.52 -7.92 2.67
CA GLY A 133 -3.59 -9.38 2.65
C GLY A 133 -2.46 -10.04 3.44
N ALA A 134 -1.25 -9.47 3.37
CA ALA A 134 -0.13 -9.93 4.17
C ALA A 134 -0.37 -9.78 5.67
N LEU A 135 -0.93 -8.64 6.10
CA LEU A 135 -1.26 -8.39 7.51
C LEU A 135 -2.36 -9.32 8.01
N VAL A 136 -3.44 -9.48 7.26
CA VAL A 136 -4.55 -10.40 7.61
C VAL A 136 -4.05 -11.85 7.76
N LYS A 137 -3.07 -12.26 6.96
CA LYS A 137 -2.44 -13.60 7.07
C LYS A 137 -1.39 -13.70 8.16
N GLY A 138 -1.06 -12.61 8.84
CA GLY A 138 -0.03 -12.59 9.88
C GLY A 138 1.38 -12.84 9.34
N TRP A 139 1.63 -12.57 8.04
CA TRP A 139 2.96 -12.71 7.47
C TRP A 139 3.88 -11.59 7.95
N ASP A 140 5.18 -11.85 7.98
CA ASP A 140 6.16 -10.88 8.45
C ASP A 140 6.30 -9.71 7.46
N THR A 141 5.75 -8.57 7.84
CA THR A 141 5.77 -7.33 7.05
C THR A 141 6.96 -6.42 7.35
N ARG A 142 7.89 -6.86 8.23
CA ARG A 142 9.07 -6.06 8.62
C ARG A 142 10.17 -6.03 7.56
N ALA A 143 10.05 -6.80 6.49
CA ALA A 143 11.01 -6.79 5.38
C ALA A 143 10.31 -7.15 4.06
N ILE A 144 9.65 -6.16 3.44
CA ILE A 144 8.85 -6.32 2.22
C ILE A 144 9.65 -5.85 0.99
N ARG A 145 9.52 -6.60 -0.11
CA ARG A 145 9.80 -6.12 -1.46
C ARG A 145 8.51 -6.00 -2.22
N PHE A 146 8.27 -4.82 -2.82
CA PHE A 146 7.20 -4.64 -3.80
C PHE A 146 7.71 -4.86 -5.22
N ILE A 147 6.92 -5.57 -6.03
CA ILE A 147 7.17 -5.80 -7.46
C ILE A 147 5.94 -5.36 -8.24
N GLY A 148 6.13 -4.59 -9.30
CA GLY A 148 5.06 -4.13 -10.19
C GLY A 148 5.62 -3.53 -11.47
N ASP A 149 4.75 -3.13 -12.40
CA ASP A 149 5.15 -2.49 -13.65
C ASP A 149 4.93 -0.97 -13.68
N SER A 150 4.39 -0.39 -12.59
CA SER A 150 4.23 1.04 -12.42
C SER A 150 5.35 1.65 -11.56
N MET A 151 6.31 2.32 -12.22
CA MET A 151 7.36 3.09 -11.52
C MET A 151 6.76 4.11 -10.55
N THR A 152 5.64 4.73 -10.92
CA THR A 152 4.98 5.75 -10.08
C THR A 152 4.42 5.13 -8.81
N ALA A 153 3.67 4.03 -8.90
CA ALA A 153 3.11 3.34 -7.75
C ALA A 153 4.21 2.81 -6.80
N LEU A 154 5.25 2.19 -7.36
CA LEU A 154 6.42 1.73 -6.61
C LEU A 154 7.15 2.87 -5.89
N SER A 155 7.32 4.02 -6.58
CA SER A 155 7.92 5.22 -5.98
C SER A 155 7.05 5.80 -4.86
N TRP A 156 5.72 5.77 -5.01
CA TRP A 156 4.80 6.22 -3.95
C TRP A 156 4.89 5.31 -2.73
N ALA A 157 4.88 4.00 -2.93
CA ALA A 157 5.01 3.03 -1.84
C ALA A 157 6.35 3.18 -1.09
N ALA A 158 7.46 3.34 -1.82
CA ALA A 158 8.79 3.42 -1.22
C ALA A 158 9.07 4.77 -0.53
N ASN A 159 8.61 5.88 -1.13
CA ASN A 159 9.06 7.21 -0.73
C ASN A 159 7.97 8.08 -0.07
N GLY A 160 6.70 7.65 -0.10
CA GLY A 160 5.58 8.41 0.44
C GLY A 160 5.36 9.78 -0.26
N ARG A 161 5.79 9.94 -1.52
CA ARG A 161 5.70 11.20 -2.27
C ARG A 161 4.55 11.17 -3.27
N PHE A 162 3.36 11.45 -2.80
CA PHE A 162 2.15 11.45 -3.61
C PHE A 162 1.95 12.79 -4.33
N ARG A 163 1.68 12.74 -5.64
CA ARG A 163 1.49 13.94 -6.47
C ARG A 163 0.05 14.12 -6.97
N SER A 164 -0.75 13.05 -6.96
CA SER A 164 -2.16 13.09 -7.38
C SER A 164 -3.09 13.27 -6.19
N ASP A 165 -4.14 14.09 -6.34
CA ASP A 165 -5.19 14.21 -5.33
C ASP A 165 -6.01 12.92 -5.24
N ASN A 166 -6.18 12.22 -6.35
CA ASN A 166 -6.96 10.99 -6.44
C ASN A 166 -6.35 9.83 -5.63
N VAL A 167 -5.07 9.88 -5.30
CA VAL A 167 -4.40 8.84 -4.49
C VAL A 167 -4.35 9.18 -3.01
N MET A 168 -4.72 10.41 -2.61
CA MET A 168 -4.51 10.89 -1.24
C MET A 168 -5.24 10.06 -0.17
N ASN A 169 -6.41 9.52 -0.47
CA ASN A 169 -7.13 8.68 0.47
C ASN A 169 -6.42 7.33 0.65
N ALA A 170 -6.07 6.65 -0.44
CA ALA A 170 -5.29 5.43 -0.39
C ALA A 170 -3.92 5.66 0.28
N ALA A 171 -3.27 6.80 0.02
CA ALA A 171 -2.03 7.20 0.68
C ALA A 171 -2.21 7.38 2.20
N THR A 172 -3.35 7.93 2.63
CA THR A 172 -3.67 8.10 4.05
C THR A 172 -3.84 6.74 4.73
N VAL A 173 -4.58 5.81 4.12
CA VAL A 173 -4.74 4.44 4.63
C VAL A 173 -3.39 3.73 4.68
N PHE A 174 -2.60 3.80 3.61
CA PHE A 174 -1.26 3.20 3.55
C PHE A 174 -0.33 3.74 4.64
N ALA A 175 -0.32 5.06 4.85
CA ALA A 175 0.48 5.70 5.88
C ALA A 175 0.03 5.29 7.30
N ALA A 176 -1.28 5.16 7.53
CA ALA A 176 -1.83 4.67 8.79
C ALA A 176 -1.37 3.24 9.07
N ILE A 177 -1.44 2.34 8.07
CA ILE A 177 -0.94 0.96 8.20
C ILE A 177 0.55 0.96 8.53
N CYS A 178 1.36 1.68 7.76
CA CYS A 178 2.81 1.74 8.00
C CYS A 178 3.17 2.34 9.37
N ALA A 179 2.34 3.25 9.89
CA ALA A 179 2.56 3.89 11.18
C ALA A 179 2.12 3.00 12.36
N THR A 180 1.08 2.18 12.20
CA THR A 180 0.50 1.37 13.28
C THR A 180 0.98 -0.08 13.28
N ARG A 181 1.52 -0.55 12.17
CA ARG A 181 2.06 -1.89 11.99
C ARG A 181 3.56 -1.80 11.72
N GLU A 182 4.30 -2.82 12.05
CA GLU A 182 5.74 -2.89 11.76
C GLU A 182 5.98 -3.21 10.28
N VAL A 183 5.62 -2.27 9.39
CA VAL A 183 5.79 -2.40 7.95
C VAL A 183 7.08 -1.72 7.50
N HIS A 184 7.98 -2.49 6.91
CA HIS A 184 9.22 -1.95 6.37
C HIS A 184 9.39 -2.36 4.91
N ILE A 185 9.34 -1.37 4.01
CA ILE A 185 9.57 -1.58 2.59
C ILE A 185 11.08 -1.49 2.35
N MET A 186 11.70 -2.63 2.12
CA MET A 186 13.14 -2.75 1.95
C MET A 186 13.60 -2.40 0.53
N SER A 187 12.78 -2.75 -0.47
CA SER A 187 13.08 -2.48 -1.87
C SER A 187 11.83 -2.52 -2.74
N THR A 188 11.96 -1.91 -3.92
CA THR A 188 10.98 -2.02 -5.00
C THR A 188 11.68 -2.52 -6.25
N GLU A 189 10.98 -3.31 -7.06
CA GLU A 189 11.48 -3.86 -8.33
C GLU A 189 10.47 -3.55 -9.43
N LEU A 190 10.94 -2.87 -10.47
CA LEU A 190 10.13 -2.64 -11.66
C LEU A 190 10.29 -3.83 -12.60
N ARG A 191 9.17 -4.37 -13.06
CA ARG A 191 9.11 -5.38 -14.12
C ARG A 191 8.40 -4.82 -15.35
N THR A 192 8.65 -5.42 -16.48
CA THR A 192 7.83 -5.17 -17.66
C THR A 192 6.44 -5.80 -17.47
N SER A 193 5.43 -5.30 -18.20
CA SER A 193 4.09 -5.91 -18.14
C SER A 193 4.09 -7.37 -18.60
N GLU A 194 5.04 -7.76 -19.47
CA GLU A 194 5.23 -9.14 -19.91
C GLU A 194 5.75 -10.03 -18.77
N GLU A 195 6.64 -9.52 -17.93
CA GLU A 195 7.16 -10.21 -16.75
C GLU A 195 6.18 -10.18 -15.58
N ASN A 196 5.22 -9.22 -15.57
CA ASN A 196 4.18 -9.06 -14.55
C ASN A 196 2.82 -9.66 -14.98
N TRP A 197 2.81 -10.47 -16.06
CA TRP A 197 1.61 -10.98 -16.73
C TRP A 197 0.64 -11.72 -15.80
N GLU A 198 1.14 -12.36 -14.75
CA GLU A 198 0.32 -13.09 -13.79
C GLU A 198 -0.59 -12.12 -13.02
N CYS A 199 -0.03 -11.04 -12.50
CA CYS A 199 -0.79 -10.01 -11.80
C CYS A 199 -1.68 -9.22 -12.77
N ASP A 200 -1.25 -8.96 -14.01
CA ASP A 200 -2.09 -8.34 -15.06
C ASP A 200 -3.33 -9.20 -15.35
N MET A 201 -3.19 -10.52 -15.45
CA MET A 201 -4.35 -11.39 -15.63
C MET A 201 -5.27 -11.43 -14.41
N LEU A 202 -4.72 -11.36 -13.20
CA LEU A 202 -5.51 -11.28 -11.97
C LEU A 202 -6.29 -9.96 -11.87
N SER A 203 -5.66 -8.82 -12.21
CA SER A 203 -6.28 -7.49 -12.17
C SER A 203 -7.42 -7.33 -13.19
N ARG A 204 -7.41 -8.14 -14.25
CA ARG A 204 -8.41 -8.20 -15.32
C ARG A 204 -9.37 -9.39 -15.19
N LYS A 205 -9.58 -9.87 -13.97
CA LYS A 205 -10.59 -10.90 -13.70
C LYS A 205 -11.96 -10.43 -14.15
N GLU A 206 -12.64 -11.27 -14.94
CA GLU A 206 -13.99 -10.96 -15.42
C GLU A 206 -15.04 -10.99 -14.30
N PRO A 207 -16.08 -10.16 -14.39
CA PRO A 207 -17.19 -10.22 -13.45
C PRO A 207 -17.81 -11.61 -13.39
N GLY A 208 -17.94 -12.16 -12.18
CA GLY A 208 -18.47 -13.51 -12.00
C GLY A 208 -17.54 -14.66 -12.38
N GLU A 209 -16.35 -14.39 -12.88
CA GLU A 209 -15.35 -15.43 -13.12
C GLU A 209 -14.90 -16.03 -11.77
N SER A 210 -15.00 -17.37 -11.66
CA SER A 210 -14.51 -18.05 -10.47
C SER A 210 -12.98 -18.09 -10.44
N TRP A 211 -12.40 -18.20 -9.24
CA TRP A 211 -10.96 -18.39 -9.09
C TRP A 211 -10.44 -19.58 -9.90
N HIS A 212 -11.15 -20.70 -9.86
CA HIS A 212 -10.81 -21.89 -10.63
C HIS A 212 -10.76 -21.64 -12.15
N SER A 213 -11.73 -20.90 -12.70
CA SER A 213 -11.76 -20.53 -14.11
C SER A 213 -10.56 -19.65 -14.49
N LEU A 214 -10.29 -18.62 -13.67
CA LEU A 214 -9.16 -17.74 -13.85
C LEU A 214 -7.83 -18.52 -13.82
N MET A 215 -7.62 -19.40 -12.84
CA MET A 215 -6.42 -20.22 -12.76
C MET A 215 -6.28 -21.18 -13.96
N THR A 216 -7.39 -21.67 -14.49
CA THR A 216 -7.38 -22.51 -15.70
C THR A 216 -6.98 -21.68 -16.92
N ARG A 217 -7.48 -20.45 -17.05
CA ARG A 217 -7.09 -19.51 -18.11
C ARG A 217 -5.62 -19.16 -18.04
N MET A 218 -5.09 -18.90 -16.85
CA MET A 218 -3.67 -18.61 -16.62
C MET A 218 -2.76 -19.81 -16.97
N SER A 219 -3.15 -21.01 -16.57
CA SER A 219 -2.40 -22.25 -16.90
C SER A 219 -2.40 -22.59 -18.40
N ARG A 220 -3.37 -22.09 -19.17
CA ARG A 220 -3.35 -22.23 -20.64
C ARG A 220 -2.35 -21.28 -21.28
N ARG A 221 -2.10 -20.12 -20.68
CA ARG A 221 -1.09 -19.16 -21.15
C ARG A 221 0.32 -19.66 -20.86
N ASP A 222 0.54 -20.20 -19.65
CA ASP A 222 1.83 -20.78 -19.25
C ASP A 222 1.58 -22.08 -18.48
N HIS A 223 2.09 -23.21 -19.03
CA HIS A 223 1.95 -24.53 -18.40
C HIS A 223 2.82 -24.70 -17.14
N THR A 224 3.80 -23.84 -16.95
CA THR A 224 4.67 -23.84 -15.77
C THR A 224 4.09 -22.98 -14.62
N PHE A 225 3.00 -22.26 -14.88
CA PHE A 225 2.33 -21.41 -13.91
C PHE A 225 1.91 -22.21 -12.66
N GLN A 226 2.42 -21.81 -11.52
CA GLN A 226 2.02 -22.36 -10.23
C GLN A 226 0.71 -21.72 -9.79
N ARG A 227 -0.34 -22.52 -9.58
CA ARG A 227 -1.65 -22.02 -9.16
C ARG A 227 -1.61 -21.60 -7.70
N PRO A 228 -1.75 -20.29 -7.40
CA PRO A 228 -1.81 -19.82 -6.02
C PRO A 228 -3.11 -20.26 -5.34
N MET A 229 -3.04 -20.45 -4.04
CA MET A 229 -4.23 -20.50 -3.21
C MET A 229 -4.89 -19.11 -3.19
N GLU A 230 -6.21 -19.06 -3.36
CA GLU A 230 -6.95 -17.80 -3.25
C GLU A 230 -6.93 -17.29 -1.81
N ILE A 231 -6.55 -16.02 -1.63
CA ILE A 231 -6.60 -15.30 -0.38
C ILE A 231 -7.78 -14.33 -0.43
N VAL A 232 -8.77 -14.57 0.43
CA VAL A 232 -9.97 -13.73 0.52
C VAL A 232 -10.11 -13.18 1.93
N TRP A 233 -10.45 -11.91 2.05
CA TRP A 233 -10.79 -11.22 3.30
C TRP A 233 -11.75 -10.06 3.00
N ASP A 234 -12.40 -9.52 4.01
CA ASP A 234 -13.27 -8.36 3.85
C ASP A 234 -12.42 -7.09 3.69
N MET A 235 -12.58 -6.45 2.52
CA MET A 235 -11.89 -5.21 2.16
C MET A 235 -12.83 -4.03 1.92
N GLU A 236 -14.14 -4.26 1.97
CA GLU A 236 -15.13 -3.27 1.52
C GLU A 236 -14.95 -1.94 2.24
N GLU A 237 -14.81 -1.97 3.56
CA GLU A 237 -14.63 -0.76 4.35
C GLU A 237 -13.34 -0.01 3.98
N ILE A 238 -12.21 -0.73 3.90
CA ILE A 238 -10.91 -0.09 3.59
C ILE A 238 -10.91 0.46 2.16
N LEU A 239 -11.45 -0.27 1.20
CA LEU A 239 -11.56 0.24 -0.17
C LEU A 239 -12.46 1.47 -0.23
N SER A 240 -13.56 1.52 0.53
CA SER A 240 -14.41 2.70 0.61
C SER A 240 -13.68 3.92 1.16
N LEU A 241 -12.74 3.71 2.09
CA LEU A 241 -11.88 4.78 2.62
C LEU A 241 -10.82 5.25 1.62
N CYS A 242 -10.49 4.44 0.62
CA CYS A 242 -9.58 4.81 -0.47
C CYS A 242 -10.28 5.59 -1.60
N ASP A 243 -11.61 5.69 -1.59
CA ASP A 243 -12.38 6.33 -2.66
C ASP A 243 -11.99 7.81 -2.82
N PRO A 244 -11.54 8.24 -4.01
CA PRO A 244 -11.13 9.63 -4.25
C PRO A 244 -12.27 10.64 -4.12
N ARG A 245 -13.53 10.21 -4.26
CA ARG A 245 -14.72 11.09 -4.11
C ARG A 245 -14.89 11.62 -2.69
N TYR A 246 -14.33 10.93 -1.72
CA TYR A 246 -14.34 11.43 -0.35
C TYR A 246 -13.27 12.51 -0.20
N ASP A 247 -13.69 13.77 -0.17
CA ASP A 247 -12.80 14.93 0.00
C ASP A 247 -13.14 15.64 1.30
N PRO A 248 -12.36 15.46 2.38
CA PRO A 248 -12.54 16.22 3.62
C PRO A 248 -12.18 17.69 3.38
N VAL A 249 -13.22 18.54 3.40
CA VAL A 249 -13.11 19.96 3.06
C VAL A 249 -12.44 20.82 4.14
N ASP A 250 -12.42 20.35 5.40
CA ASP A 250 -11.85 21.05 6.54
C ASP A 250 -11.14 20.08 7.51
N GLU A 251 -10.51 20.65 8.54
CA GLU A 251 -9.75 19.88 9.55
C GLU A 251 -10.64 18.92 10.34
N ASN A 252 -11.88 19.28 10.65
CA ASN A 252 -12.80 18.43 11.41
C ASN A 252 -13.25 17.23 10.57
N ALA A 253 -13.60 17.46 9.30
CA ALA A 253 -13.95 16.41 8.35
C ALA A 253 -12.77 15.44 8.14
N PHE A 254 -11.55 15.96 8.01
CA PHE A 254 -10.34 15.14 7.96
C PHE A 254 -10.12 14.37 9.26
N GLY A 255 -10.33 14.98 10.42
CA GLY A 255 -10.20 14.31 11.73
C GLY A 255 -11.16 13.14 11.89
N MET A 256 -12.41 13.26 11.44
CA MET A 256 -13.39 12.18 11.42
C MET A 256 -12.96 11.06 10.44
N TYR A 257 -12.51 11.42 9.25
CA TYR A 257 -12.00 10.47 8.27
C TYR A 257 -10.78 9.70 8.81
N TRP A 258 -9.81 10.41 9.39
CA TRP A 258 -8.62 9.81 9.98
C TRP A 258 -8.95 8.81 11.08
N ARG A 259 -9.92 9.15 11.95
CA ARG A 259 -10.39 8.23 13.00
C ARG A 259 -10.93 6.93 12.40
N ARG A 260 -11.80 7.03 11.37
CA ARG A 260 -12.31 5.86 10.65
C ARG A 260 -11.20 5.01 10.03
N VAL A 261 -10.19 5.66 9.43
CA VAL A 261 -9.02 4.97 8.88
C VAL A 261 -8.29 4.19 9.98
N CYS A 262 -8.00 4.83 11.11
CA CYS A 262 -7.33 4.16 12.23
C CYS A 262 -8.16 2.99 12.80
N GLU A 263 -9.46 3.15 12.95
CA GLU A 263 -10.37 2.10 13.39
C GLU A 263 -10.39 0.91 12.43
N ALA A 264 -10.47 1.17 11.12
CA ALA A 264 -10.46 0.13 10.10
C ALA A 264 -9.10 -0.62 10.05
N VAL A 265 -7.99 0.11 10.11
CA VAL A 265 -6.63 -0.46 10.13
C VAL A 265 -6.38 -1.29 11.40
N ASN A 266 -6.97 -0.92 12.53
CA ASN A 266 -6.81 -1.68 13.78
C ASN A 266 -7.59 -3.02 13.76
N ARG A 267 -8.59 -3.18 12.87
CA ARG A 267 -9.32 -4.44 12.70
C ARG A 267 -8.62 -5.44 11.77
N ILE A 268 -7.67 -5.02 10.97
CA ILE A 268 -6.77 -5.87 10.19
C ILE A 268 -5.70 -6.46 11.12
#